data_047e594e24ca10ee01249c1b1a364828
#
_entry.id   047e594e24ca10ee01249c1b1a364828
#
_cell.length_a   1.000
_cell.length_b   1.000
_cell.length_c   1.000
_cell.angle_alpha   90.00
_cell.angle_beta   90.00
_cell.angle_gamma   90.00
#
_symmetry.space_group_name_H-M   'P 1'
#
loop_
_entity.id
_entity.type
_entity.pdbx_description
1 polymer ?
#
loop_
_entity_poly.entity_id
_entity_poly.type
_entity_poly.pdbx_seq_one_letter_code
_entity_poly.pdbx_strand_id
1 'polypeptide(L)'
;MTKQKLGAVTGRQLLAYALPAFVVALPTIPVYIHLPTLYGVQLGIGLATTGYILLITRLFDTVTDPLVGFLCDRLKIWNLRRKPWIALGAIVAGIGLYKILNPVDDVTGSYLMIWCLVLYAGWTMVAVPYLAWGAELSSDYNERTRITAWREGFGLLGIVGAGALGAATVSLGWSESESIGTIAWSAIALGIVVIPILLRSVPEYAAESDSSAAIDNPPLLKSLRTLGANKLFLRLLVAWFVNGVANGIPAALFFIYLEHGLAAGPEIRPRFVLLYFIAAILSIPLWFRLSRYLGKHRAWCWGMVAACIAFVSVPWIDENGFYAFALVCIVTGMALGADLSLPPALQADVIDYAKYRFGSSQTGLQFALWGMSTKLALAAAVGFALPGLEFSGFDPAAPSEQGRKALLVIYAFIPVVMKVLVIFMVWRFPLTISVQLALRQRLARRPAA
;
A
#
# COMPACT_ATOMS: atom_id res chain seq x y z
N MET A 1 21.48 -32.64 -18.90
CA MET A 1 21.68 -31.18 -19.04
C MET A 1 21.72 -30.58 -17.66
N THR A 2 22.80 -29.96 -17.29
CA THR A 2 23.15 -29.49 -15.96
C THR A 2 22.16 -28.38 -15.55
N LYS A 3 21.38 -28.58 -14.47
CA LYS A 3 20.62 -27.50 -13.80
C LYS A 3 21.64 -26.42 -13.44
N GLN A 4 21.63 -25.32 -14.19
CA GLN A 4 22.39 -24.14 -13.85
C GLN A 4 21.83 -23.65 -12.51
N LYS A 5 22.53 -23.94 -11.41
CA LYS A 5 22.21 -23.33 -10.10
C LYS A 5 22.25 -21.82 -10.32
N LEU A 6 21.10 -21.18 -10.29
CA LEU A 6 21.01 -19.73 -10.23
C LEU A 6 21.90 -19.29 -9.08
N GLY A 7 23.03 -18.65 -9.39
CA GLY A 7 24.01 -18.20 -8.39
C GLY A 7 23.35 -17.18 -7.48
N ALA A 8 23.91 -16.99 -6.29
CA ALA A 8 23.48 -15.95 -5.37
C ALA A 8 23.48 -14.58 -6.08
N VAL A 9 22.42 -13.81 -5.91
CA VAL A 9 22.30 -12.45 -6.49
C VAL A 9 23.40 -11.57 -5.88
N THR A 10 24.24 -10.99 -6.72
CA THR A 10 25.33 -10.13 -6.24
C THR A 10 24.80 -8.89 -5.55
N GLY A 11 25.56 -8.30 -4.63
CA GLY A 11 25.15 -7.08 -3.93
C GLY A 11 24.82 -5.92 -4.88
N ARG A 12 25.54 -5.80 -6.01
CA ARG A 12 25.26 -4.80 -7.06
C ARG A 12 23.92 -5.05 -7.76
N GLN A 13 23.62 -6.30 -8.10
CA GLN A 13 22.35 -6.67 -8.71
C GLN A 13 21.18 -6.47 -7.73
N LEU A 14 21.38 -6.79 -6.46
CA LEU A 14 20.40 -6.61 -5.41
C LEU A 14 20.07 -5.12 -5.20
N LEU A 15 21.09 -4.27 -5.16
CA LEU A 15 20.91 -2.81 -5.09
C LEU A 15 20.18 -2.28 -6.33
N ALA A 16 20.64 -2.67 -7.53
CA ALA A 16 20.01 -2.26 -8.79
C ALA A 16 18.55 -2.72 -8.89
N TYR A 17 18.21 -3.88 -8.31
CA TYR A 17 16.84 -4.36 -8.21
C TYR A 17 16.03 -3.62 -7.14
N ALA A 18 16.60 -3.20 -6.02
CA ALA A 18 15.88 -2.54 -4.94
C ALA A 18 15.60 -1.04 -5.20
N LEU A 19 16.52 -0.34 -5.88
CA LEU A 19 16.41 1.11 -6.16
C LEU A 19 15.09 1.55 -6.80
N PRO A 20 14.48 0.83 -7.78
CA PRO A 20 13.19 1.23 -8.34
C PRO A 20 12.06 1.28 -7.32
N ALA A 21 12.10 0.46 -6.26
CA ALA A 21 11.10 0.51 -5.20
C ALA A 21 11.10 1.85 -4.48
N PHE A 22 12.27 2.47 -4.27
CA PHE A 22 12.39 3.83 -3.74
C PHE A 22 11.69 4.84 -4.66
N VAL A 23 11.98 4.80 -5.96
CA VAL A 23 11.43 5.75 -6.95
C VAL A 23 9.90 5.60 -7.06
N VAL A 24 9.41 4.38 -7.14
CA VAL A 24 7.97 4.07 -7.24
C VAL A 24 7.23 4.46 -5.96
N ALA A 25 7.90 4.43 -4.81
CA ALA A 25 7.30 4.80 -3.53
C ALA A 25 7.24 6.31 -3.28
N LEU A 26 8.12 7.12 -3.90
CA LEU A 26 8.13 8.59 -3.74
C LEU A 26 6.76 9.24 -3.99
N PRO A 27 6.03 8.96 -5.07
CA PRO A 27 4.73 9.58 -5.33
C PRO A 27 3.58 9.01 -4.47
N THR A 28 3.83 8.06 -3.58
CA THR A 28 2.78 7.46 -2.75
C THR A 28 2.08 8.51 -1.90
N ILE A 29 2.82 9.36 -1.16
CA ILE A 29 2.24 10.42 -0.33
C ILE A 29 1.45 11.42 -1.19
N PRO A 30 2.03 12.03 -2.25
CA PRO A 30 1.28 12.91 -3.13
C PRO A 30 -0.01 12.30 -3.68
N VAL A 31 0.07 11.08 -4.22
CA VAL A 31 -1.06 10.45 -4.91
C VAL A 31 -2.15 9.96 -3.95
N TYR A 32 -1.80 9.49 -2.75
CA TYR A 32 -2.81 8.93 -1.83
C TYR A 32 -3.35 9.95 -0.83
N ILE A 33 -2.56 10.94 -0.45
CA ILE A 33 -2.88 11.87 0.63
C ILE A 33 -3.16 13.28 0.10
N HIS A 34 -2.33 13.82 -0.81
CA HIS A 34 -2.51 15.18 -1.33
C HIS A 34 -3.55 15.28 -2.44
N LEU A 35 -3.67 14.27 -3.31
CA LEU A 35 -4.57 14.34 -4.46
C LEU A 35 -6.02 14.66 -4.10
N PRO A 36 -6.61 14.05 -3.04
CA PRO A 36 -7.96 14.39 -2.60
C PRO A 36 -8.12 15.88 -2.26
N THR A 37 -7.18 16.45 -1.54
CA THR A 37 -7.21 17.87 -1.14
C THR A 37 -6.91 18.79 -2.32
N LEU A 38 -5.89 18.46 -3.13
CA LEU A 38 -5.50 19.25 -4.29
C LEU A 38 -6.68 19.42 -5.27
N TYR A 39 -7.29 18.32 -5.71
CA TYR A 39 -8.36 18.37 -6.71
C TYR A 39 -9.74 18.66 -6.12
N GLY A 40 -10.03 18.12 -4.93
CA GLY A 40 -11.33 18.28 -4.29
C GLY A 40 -11.55 19.64 -3.68
N VAL A 41 -10.48 20.29 -3.18
CA VAL A 41 -10.55 21.57 -2.45
C VAL A 41 -9.87 22.68 -3.23
N GLN A 42 -8.55 22.58 -3.49
CA GLN A 42 -7.75 23.69 -4.02
C GLN A 42 -8.07 24.01 -5.48
N LEU A 43 -8.31 22.98 -6.32
CA LEU A 43 -8.66 23.12 -7.74
C LEU A 43 -10.19 23.14 -7.98
N GLY A 44 -11.01 23.03 -6.95
CA GLY A 44 -12.45 23.27 -7.02
C GLY A 44 -13.28 22.26 -7.80
N ILE A 45 -12.79 21.02 -8.07
CA ILE A 45 -13.58 19.99 -8.74
C ILE A 45 -14.73 19.50 -7.83
N GLY A 46 -14.61 19.69 -6.52
CA GLY A 46 -15.52 19.17 -5.50
C GLY A 46 -15.09 17.83 -4.93
N LEU A 47 -15.39 17.63 -3.65
CA LEU A 47 -14.95 16.44 -2.91
C LEU A 47 -15.60 15.16 -3.41
N ALA A 48 -16.93 15.18 -3.66
CA ALA A 48 -17.66 14.01 -4.15
C ALA A 48 -17.18 13.59 -5.54
N THR A 49 -17.05 14.52 -6.48
CA THR A 49 -16.55 14.26 -7.82
C THR A 49 -15.16 13.66 -7.79
N THR A 50 -14.26 14.26 -7.02
CA THR A 50 -12.88 13.76 -6.81
C THR A 50 -12.90 12.36 -6.20
N GLY A 51 -13.71 12.13 -5.16
CA GLY A 51 -13.85 10.84 -4.51
C GLY A 51 -14.32 9.74 -5.46
N TYR A 52 -15.34 10.01 -6.28
CA TYR A 52 -15.83 9.03 -7.27
C TYR A 52 -14.81 8.75 -8.37
N ILE A 53 -14.09 9.77 -8.86
CA ILE A 53 -13.04 9.57 -9.86
C ILE A 53 -11.92 8.70 -9.30
N LEU A 54 -11.44 8.99 -8.09
CA LEU A 54 -10.41 8.20 -7.44
C LEU A 54 -10.88 6.77 -7.13
N LEU A 55 -12.15 6.56 -6.77
CA LEU A 55 -12.73 5.24 -6.61
C LEU A 55 -12.71 4.46 -7.94
N ILE A 56 -13.26 5.04 -9.01
CA ILE A 56 -13.37 4.39 -10.33
C ILE A 56 -11.97 4.03 -10.86
N THR A 57 -11.02 4.95 -10.77
CA THR A 57 -9.65 4.73 -11.27
C THR A 57 -8.89 3.67 -10.46
N ARG A 58 -9.20 3.50 -9.18
CA ARG A 58 -8.67 2.42 -8.33
C ARG A 58 -9.30 1.08 -8.64
N LEU A 59 -10.61 1.04 -8.95
CA LEU A 59 -11.26 -0.18 -9.43
C LEU A 59 -10.65 -0.63 -10.76
N PHE A 60 -10.39 0.32 -11.68
CA PHE A 60 -9.67 0.05 -12.92
C PHE A 60 -8.28 -0.56 -12.65
N ASP A 61 -7.48 0.04 -11.76
CA ASP A 61 -6.15 -0.46 -11.35
C ASP A 61 -6.24 -1.92 -10.83
N THR A 62 -7.26 -2.23 -10.04
CA THR A 62 -7.48 -3.59 -9.51
C THR A 62 -7.75 -4.61 -10.63
N VAL A 63 -8.44 -4.22 -11.69
CA VAL A 63 -8.74 -5.09 -12.84
C VAL A 63 -7.56 -5.20 -13.80
N THR A 64 -6.78 -4.15 -13.95
CA THR A 64 -5.63 -4.14 -14.88
C THR A 64 -4.44 -4.96 -14.37
N ASP A 65 -4.28 -5.15 -13.05
CA ASP A 65 -3.19 -5.98 -12.50
C ASP A 65 -3.17 -7.41 -13.05
N PRO A 66 -4.26 -8.20 -12.97
CA PRO A 66 -4.31 -9.54 -13.56
C PRO A 66 -4.11 -9.52 -15.08
N LEU A 67 -4.65 -8.51 -15.76
CA LEU A 67 -4.53 -8.37 -17.22
C LEU A 67 -3.09 -8.14 -17.62
N VAL A 68 -2.40 -7.18 -17.00
CA VAL A 68 -0.98 -6.92 -17.26
C VAL A 68 -0.11 -8.12 -16.88
N GLY A 69 -0.39 -8.79 -15.75
CA GLY A 69 0.27 -10.03 -15.37
C GLY A 69 0.17 -11.10 -16.45
N PHE A 70 -1.04 -11.35 -16.94
CA PHE A 70 -1.29 -12.30 -18.00
C PHE A 70 -0.61 -11.92 -19.33
N LEU A 71 -0.70 -10.65 -19.72
CA LEU A 71 -0.07 -10.17 -20.97
C LEU A 71 1.45 -10.26 -20.90
N CYS A 72 2.06 -9.85 -19.79
CA CYS A 72 3.50 -9.86 -19.66
C CYS A 72 4.08 -11.29 -19.54
N ASP A 73 3.27 -12.29 -19.15
CA ASP A 73 3.68 -13.70 -19.17
C ASP A 73 3.66 -14.28 -20.59
N ARG A 74 2.76 -13.81 -21.44
CA ARG A 74 2.56 -14.34 -22.81
C ARG A 74 3.31 -13.57 -23.88
N LEU A 75 3.35 -12.25 -23.78
CA LEU A 75 3.94 -11.39 -24.80
C LEU A 75 5.44 -11.22 -24.54
N LYS A 76 6.24 -11.80 -25.43
CA LYS A 76 7.70 -11.61 -25.46
C LYS A 76 8.03 -10.52 -26.47
N ILE A 77 8.64 -9.44 -26.00
CA ILE A 77 9.15 -8.36 -26.83
C ILE A 77 10.67 -8.46 -26.81
N TRP A 78 11.33 -8.66 -27.97
CA TRP A 78 12.78 -8.89 -28.08
C TRP A 78 13.28 -10.07 -27.21
N ASN A 79 12.51 -11.16 -27.13
CA ASN A 79 12.77 -12.32 -26.27
C ASN A 79 12.81 -12.02 -24.76
N LEU A 80 12.38 -10.83 -24.34
CA LEU A 80 12.27 -10.40 -22.94
C LEU A 80 10.78 -10.34 -22.56
N ARG A 81 10.47 -10.70 -21.31
CA ARG A 81 9.09 -10.72 -20.79
C ARG A 81 8.82 -9.54 -19.86
N ARG A 82 9.75 -9.21 -18.97
CA ARG A 82 9.55 -8.23 -17.88
C ARG A 82 10.08 -6.84 -18.23
N LYS A 83 11.29 -6.77 -18.77
CA LYS A 83 11.99 -5.49 -19.05
C LYS A 83 11.23 -4.54 -19.96
N PRO A 84 10.64 -4.98 -21.11
CA PRO A 84 9.94 -4.05 -22.00
C PRO A 84 8.70 -3.43 -21.35
N TRP A 85 7.97 -4.21 -20.55
CA TRP A 85 6.79 -3.73 -19.82
C TRP A 85 7.16 -2.68 -18.78
N ILE A 86 8.24 -2.91 -18.01
CA ILE A 86 8.76 -1.96 -17.03
C ILE A 86 9.22 -0.66 -17.71
N ALA A 87 9.94 -0.77 -18.85
CA ALA A 87 10.41 0.41 -19.59
C ALA A 87 9.25 1.28 -20.09
N LEU A 88 8.27 0.65 -20.77
CA LEU A 88 7.09 1.35 -21.27
C LEU A 88 6.23 1.90 -20.14
N GLY A 89 5.99 1.08 -19.12
CA GLY A 89 5.21 1.45 -17.94
C GLY A 89 5.80 2.65 -17.19
N ALA A 90 7.13 2.72 -17.06
CA ALA A 90 7.81 3.83 -16.41
C ALA A 90 7.59 5.16 -17.19
N ILE A 91 7.61 5.12 -18.52
CA ILE A 91 7.32 6.30 -19.35
C ILE A 91 5.86 6.74 -19.16
N VAL A 92 4.92 5.79 -19.28
CA VAL A 92 3.48 6.05 -19.14
C VAL A 92 3.16 6.58 -17.74
N ALA A 93 3.70 5.95 -16.68
CA ALA A 93 3.52 6.39 -15.30
C ALA A 93 4.14 7.77 -15.05
N GLY A 94 5.33 8.03 -15.61
CA GLY A 94 6.00 9.33 -15.50
C GLY A 94 5.19 10.47 -16.11
N ILE A 95 4.62 10.26 -17.31
CA ILE A 95 3.72 11.24 -17.96
C ILE A 95 2.48 11.47 -17.12
N GLY A 96 1.81 10.38 -16.66
CA GLY A 96 0.63 10.48 -15.81
C GLY A 96 0.91 11.22 -14.51
N LEU A 97 2.02 10.87 -13.83
CA LEU A 97 2.45 11.52 -12.59
C LEU A 97 2.70 13.01 -12.78
N TYR A 98 3.43 13.38 -13.85
CA TYR A 98 3.69 14.77 -14.17
C TYR A 98 2.40 15.57 -14.35
N LYS A 99 1.47 15.05 -15.16
CA LYS A 99 0.21 15.76 -15.47
C LYS A 99 -0.71 15.87 -14.25
N ILE A 100 -0.72 14.89 -13.36
CA ILE A 100 -1.55 14.92 -12.15
C ILE A 100 -1.00 15.89 -11.10
N LEU A 101 0.31 15.91 -10.89
CA LEU A 101 0.92 16.71 -9.83
C LEU A 101 1.37 18.11 -10.31
N ASN A 102 1.27 18.39 -11.61
CA ASN A 102 1.45 19.71 -12.22
C ASN A 102 0.25 19.99 -13.14
N PRO A 103 -0.95 20.20 -12.57
CA PRO A 103 -2.15 20.43 -13.36
C PRO A 103 -2.04 21.75 -14.13
N VAL A 104 -2.78 21.82 -15.26
CA VAL A 104 -2.95 23.06 -16.02
C VAL A 104 -4.03 23.94 -15.36
N ASP A 105 -4.15 25.19 -15.78
CA ASP A 105 -5.26 26.04 -15.39
C ASP A 105 -6.59 25.44 -15.91
N ASP A 106 -7.70 25.67 -15.24
CA ASP A 106 -9.06 25.19 -15.59
C ASP A 106 -9.19 23.65 -15.62
N VAL A 107 -8.79 22.98 -14.55
CA VAL A 107 -8.87 21.53 -14.42
C VAL A 107 -10.31 21.04 -14.33
N THR A 108 -10.63 19.99 -15.09
CA THR A 108 -11.94 19.33 -15.08
C THR A 108 -11.87 17.92 -14.45
N GLY A 109 -13.01 17.38 -14.02
CA GLY A 109 -13.07 15.99 -13.54
C GLY A 109 -12.61 14.97 -14.60
N SER A 110 -12.87 15.20 -15.88
CA SER A 110 -12.37 14.35 -16.97
C SER A 110 -10.84 14.40 -17.10
N TYR A 111 -10.21 15.55 -16.88
CA TYR A 111 -8.75 15.65 -16.82
C TYR A 111 -8.18 14.74 -15.72
N LEU A 112 -8.71 14.85 -14.50
CA LEU A 112 -8.27 14.02 -13.38
C LEU A 112 -8.48 12.54 -13.69
N MET A 113 -9.65 12.15 -14.22
CA MET A 113 -9.94 10.76 -14.56
C MET A 113 -8.96 10.20 -15.59
N ILE A 114 -8.73 10.89 -16.70
CA ILE A 114 -7.86 10.42 -17.78
C ILE A 114 -6.42 10.24 -17.23
N TRP A 115 -5.88 11.23 -16.55
CA TRP A 115 -4.48 11.17 -16.09
C TRP A 115 -4.29 10.19 -14.92
N CYS A 116 -5.30 9.98 -14.07
CA CYS A 116 -5.27 8.89 -13.10
C CYS A 116 -5.26 7.52 -13.78
N LEU A 117 -6.08 7.29 -14.81
CA LEU A 117 -6.07 6.04 -15.57
C LEU A 117 -4.72 5.80 -16.23
N VAL A 118 -4.11 6.84 -16.83
CA VAL A 118 -2.77 6.76 -17.42
C VAL A 118 -1.72 6.43 -16.36
N LEU A 119 -1.74 7.13 -15.21
CA LEU A 119 -0.80 6.88 -14.12
C LEU A 119 -0.92 5.43 -13.60
N TYR A 120 -2.14 4.97 -13.30
CA TYR A 120 -2.33 3.62 -12.75
C TYR A 120 -2.03 2.53 -13.78
N ALA A 121 -2.38 2.71 -15.06
CA ALA A 121 -1.98 1.78 -16.10
C ALA A 121 -0.44 1.66 -16.20
N GLY A 122 0.27 2.78 -16.24
CA GLY A 122 1.73 2.79 -16.22
C GLY A 122 2.31 2.19 -14.94
N TRP A 123 1.72 2.50 -13.79
CA TRP A 123 2.15 1.95 -12.51
C TRP A 123 2.00 0.42 -12.46
N THR A 124 0.87 -0.12 -12.90
CA THR A 124 0.64 -1.56 -13.00
C THR A 124 1.63 -2.23 -13.96
N MET A 125 1.91 -1.59 -15.11
CA MET A 125 2.92 -2.08 -16.09
C MET A 125 4.34 -2.10 -15.52
N VAL A 126 4.65 -1.31 -14.50
CA VAL A 126 5.92 -1.40 -13.75
C VAL A 126 5.80 -2.41 -12.62
N ALA A 127 4.82 -2.27 -11.74
CA ALA A 127 4.75 -2.98 -10.47
C ALA A 127 4.59 -4.50 -10.65
N VAL A 128 3.67 -4.94 -11.51
CA VAL A 128 3.38 -6.37 -11.67
C VAL A 128 4.57 -7.13 -12.25
N PRO A 129 5.18 -6.71 -13.41
CA PRO A 129 6.37 -7.38 -13.91
C PRO A 129 7.58 -7.29 -12.99
N TYR A 130 7.75 -6.18 -12.27
CA TYR A 130 8.83 -5.97 -11.32
C TYR A 130 8.77 -6.94 -10.14
N LEU A 131 7.58 -7.14 -9.57
CA LEU A 131 7.34 -8.12 -8.50
C LEU A 131 7.62 -9.55 -8.97
N ALA A 132 7.08 -9.91 -10.16
CA ALA A 132 7.28 -11.22 -10.74
C ALA A 132 8.77 -11.49 -11.05
N TRP A 133 9.46 -10.49 -11.60
CA TRP A 133 10.88 -10.61 -11.88
C TRP A 133 11.72 -10.86 -10.61
N GLY A 134 11.42 -10.18 -9.50
CA GLY A 134 12.08 -10.42 -8.23
C GLY A 134 11.94 -11.85 -7.72
N ALA A 135 10.77 -12.46 -7.90
CA ALA A 135 10.54 -13.86 -7.55
C ALA A 135 11.29 -14.86 -8.47
N GLU A 136 11.60 -14.43 -9.70
CA GLU A 136 12.34 -15.23 -10.70
C GLU A 136 13.87 -15.13 -10.58
N LEU A 137 14.41 -14.13 -9.83
CA LEU A 137 15.85 -13.92 -9.69
C LEU A 137 16.58 -15.02 -8.93
N SER A 138 15.91 -15.74 -8.05
CA SER A 138 16.49 -16.87 -7.32
C SER A 138 15.45 -17.94 -7.02
N SER A 139 15.89 -19.20 -7.04
CA SER A 139 15.09 -20.35 -6.58
C SER A 139 15.30 -20.63 -5.07
N ASP A 140 16.33 -20.04 -4.46
CA ASP A 140 16.61 -20.22 -3.03
C ASP A 140 15.66 -19.39 -2.16
N TYR A 141 15.12 -20.02 -1.11
CA TYR A 141 14.16 -19.41 -0.21
C TYR A 141 14.73 -18.20 0.54
N ASN A 142 15.96 -18.30 1.02
CA ASN A 142 16.61 -17.22 1.80
C ASN A 142 16.97 -16.05 0.90
N GLU A 143 17.45 -16.33 -0.33
CA GLU A 143 17.73 -15.29 -1.32
C GLU A 143 16.46 -14.55 -1.76
N ARG A 144 15.34 -15.24 -1.98
CA ARG A 144 14.05 -14.60 -2.26
C ARG A 144 13.61 -13.68 -1.13
N THR A 145 13.78 -14.14 0.12
CA THR A 145 13.48 -13.32 1.29
C THR A 145 14.37 -12.09 1.36
N ARG A 146 15.66 -12.23 1.07
CA ARG A 146 16.63 -11.13 1.00
C ARG A 146 16.27 -10.12 -0.10
N ILE A 147 15.94 -10.57 -1.30
CA ILE A 147 15.52 -9.73 -2.43
C ILE A 147 14.26 -8.93 -2.06
N THR A 148 13.26 -9.59 -1.47
CA THR A 148 12.01 -8.94 -1.04
C THR A 148 12.27 -7.92 0.07
N ALA A 149 13.08 -8.27 1.08
CA ALA A 149 13.40 -7.37 2.18
C ALA A 149 14.11 -6.08 1.72
N TRP A 150 15.05 -6.21 0.77
CA TRP A 150 15.71 -5.04 0.19
C TRP A 150 14.73 -4.17 -0.59
N ARG A 151 13.87 -4.76 -1.41
CA ARG A 151 12.83 -4.03 -2.15
C ARG A 151 11.89 -3.26 -1.20
N GLU A 152 11.33 -3.95 -0.20
CA GLU A 152 10.42 -3.32 0.78
C GLU A 152 11.14 -2.23 1.59
N GLY A 153 12.39 -2.47 2.00
CA GLY A 153 13.19 -1.46 2.70
C GLY A 153 13.40 -0.20 1.87
N PHE A 154 13.76 -0.34 0.58
CA PHE A 154 13.90 0.81 -0.31
C PHE A 154 12.56 1.49 -0.60
N GLY A 155 11.45 0.74 -0.67
CA GLY A 155 10.10 1.30 -0.76
C GLY A 155 9.76 2.19 0.45
N LEU A 156 10.02 1.70 1.66
CA LEU A 156 9.83 2.49 2.89
C LEU A 156 10.71 3.74 2.92
N LEU A 157 11.98 3.62 2.51
CA LEU A 157 12.88 4.79 2.39
C LEU A 157 12.35 5.80 1.38
N GLY A 158 11.70 5.36 0.27
CA GLY A 158 11.06 6.25 -0.70
C GLY A 158 9.90 7.04 -0.10
N ILE A 159 9.05 6.40 0.70
CA ILE A 159 7.94 7.07 1.40
C ILE A 159 8.47 8.13 2.38
N VAL A 160 9.47 7.76 3.20
CA VAL A 160 10.10 8.72 4.14
C VAL A 160 10.81 9.83 3.38
N GLY A 161 11.49 9.50 2.28
CA GLY A 161 12.15 10.47 1.40
C GLY A 161 11.19 11.50 0.83
N ALA A 162 9.99 11.08 0.41
CA ALA A 162 8.94 11.99 -0.06
C ALA A 162 8.47 12.93 1.07
N GLY A 163 8.21 12.39 2.26
CA GLY A 163 7.85 13.21 3.42
C GLY A 163 8.95 14.20 3.83
N ALA A 164 10.20 13.76 3.82
CA ALA A 164 11.36 14.60 4.13
C ALA A 164 11.56 15.72 3.08
N LEU A 165 11.42 15.38 1.80
CA LEU A 165 11.50 16.34 0.70
C LEU A 165 10.41 17.38 0.80
N GLY A 166 9.15 16.96 1.06
CA GLY A 166 8.03 17.88 1.27
C GLY A 166 8.26 18.81 2.46
N ALA A 167 8.73 18.27 3.60
CA ALA A 167 9.04 19.09 4.78
C ALA A 167 10.20 20.08 4.51
N ALA A 168 11.22 19.66 3.77
CA ALA A 168 12.37 20.51 3.43
C ALA A 168 12.00 21.66 2.49
N THR A 169 11.25 21.40 1.40
CA THR A 169 10.83 22.42 0.44
C THR A 169 9.92 23.47 1.07
N VAL A 170 8.97 23.04 1.90
CA VAL A 170 8.12 23.97 2.64
C VAL A 170 8.92 24.80 3.66
N SER A 171 9.94 24.22 4.33
CA SER A 171 10.81 24.98 5.24
C SER A 171 11.69 26.01 4.52
N LEU A 172 11.90 25.85 3.21
CA LEU A 172 12.57 26.81 2.33
C LEU A 172 11.64 27.90 1.79
N GLY A 173 10.37 27.90 2.22
CA GLY A 173 9.39 28.91 1.81
C GLY A 173 8.62 28.59 0.51
N TRP A 174 8.71 27.35 0.01
CA TRP A 174 7.97 26.93 -1.17
C TRP A 174 6.50 26.67 -0.80
N SER A 175 5.61 26.94 -1.74
CA SER A 175 4.19 26.61 -1.57
C SER A 175 3.96 25.09 -1.52
N GLU A 176 2.83 24.68 -1.00
CA GLU A 176 2.46 23.26 -0.95
C GLU A 176 2.40 22.64 -2.36
N SER A 177 1.88 23.37 -3.34
CA SER A 177 1.82 22.93 -4.74
C SER A 177 3.21 22.74 -5.36
N GLU A 178 4.14 23.69 -5.15
CA GLU A 178 5.52 23.59 -5.62
C GLU A 178 6.26 22.42 -4.95
N SER A 179 6.00 22.20 -3.67
CA SER A 179 6.55 21.07 -2.90
C SER A 179 6.08 19.73 -3.48
N ILE A 180 4.79 19.58 -3.78
CA ILE A 180 4.22 18.39 -4.41
C ILE A 180 4.80 18.18 -5.82
N GLY A 181 4.88 19.24 -6.62
CA GLY A 181 5.51 19.23 -7.94
C GLY A 181 6.96 18.77 -7.89
N THR A 182 7.70 19.18 -6.87
CA THR A 182 9.11 18.78 -6.67
C THR A 182 9.24 17.30 -6.39
N ILE A 183 8.32 16.70 -5.62
CA ILE A 183 8.32 15.25 -5.39
C ILE A 183 8.07 14.51 -6.71
N ALA A 184 7.14 15.00 -7.55
CA ALA A 184 6.88 14.42 -8.86
C ALA A 184 8.13 14.50 -9.77
N TRP A 185 8.75 15.66 -9.88
CA TRP A 185 9.97 15.84 -10.66
C TRP A 185 11.12 14.99 -10.16
N SER A 186 11.28 14.87 -8.82
CA SER A 186 12.30 14.01 -8.22
C SER A 186 12.08 12.54 -8.56
N ALA A 187 10.83 12.06 -8.50
CA ALA A 187 10.49 10.69 -8.88
C ALA A 187 10.76 10.42 -10.37
N ILE A 188 10.42 11.37 -11.25
CA ILE A 188 10.67 11.26 -12.70
C ILE A 188 12.18 11.28 -12.98
N ALA A 189 12.91 12.25 -12.43
CA ALA A 189 14.35 12.39 -12.65
C ALA A 189 15.12 11.15 -12.15
N LEU A 190 14.82 10.68 -10.96
CA LEU A 190 15.39 9.44 -10.43
C LEU A 190 14.97 8.24 -11.27
N GLY A 191 13.72 8.18 -11.74
CA GLY A 191 13.22 7.13 -12.62
C GLY A 191 14.01 7.02 -13.92
N ILE A 192 14.33 8.15 -14.54
CA ILE A 192 15.16 8.21 -15.77
C ILE A 192 16.54 7.59 -15.57
N VAL A 193 17.09 7.65 -14.36
CA VAL A 193 18.40 7.08 -14.03
C VAL A 193 18.26 5.62 -13.55
N VAL A 194 17.35 5.37 -12.62
CA VAL A 194 17.25 4.09 -11.89
C VAL A 194 16.65 2.98 -12.76
N ILE A 195 15.66 3.29 -13.61
CA ILE A 195 15.05 2.28 -14.49
C ILE A 195 16.07 1.72 -15.49
N PRO A 196 16.86 2.51 -16.23
CA PRO A 196 17.95 1.96 -17.05
C PRO A 196 18.99 1.15 -16.27
N ILE A 197 19.33 1.55 -15.03
CA ILE A 197 20.23 0.77 -14.17
C ILE A 197 19.63 -0.61 -13.87
N LEU A 198 18.35 -0.67 -13.48
CA LEU A 198 17.64 -1.93 -13.27
C LEU A 198 17.72 -2.81 -14.54
N LEU A 199 17.30 -2.26 -15.69
CA LEU A 199 17.17 -3.01 -16.94
C LEU A 199 18.51 -3.54 -17.47
N ARG A 200 19.62 -2.84 -17.20
CA ARG A 200 20.97 -3.24 -17.65
C ARG A 200 21.66 -4.18 -16.65
N SER A 201 21.52 -3.92 -15.35
CA SER A 201 22.33 -4.60 -14.32
C SER A 201 21.70 -5.90 -13.81
N VAL A 202 20.37 -6.03 -13.90
CA VAL A 202 19.67 -7.21 -13.41
C VAL A 202 19.39 -8.17 -14.58
N PRO A 203 19.85 -9.43 -14.52
CA PRO A 203 19.59 -10.39 -15.58
C PRO A 203 18.10 -10.78 -15.58
N GLU A 204 17.52 -10.87 -16.76
CA GLU A 204 16.25 -11.54 -16.98
C GLU A 204 16.57 -12.93 -17.54
N TYR A 205 16.34 -13.96 -16.72
CA TYR A 205 16.53 -15.33 -17.17
C TYR A 205 15.37 -15.71 -18.10
N ALA A 206 15.71 -16.18 -19.29
CA ALA A 206 14.70 -16.78 -20.15
C ALA A 206 14.07 -17.93 -19.37
N ALA A 207 12.78 -17.83 -19.03
CA ALA A 207 12.11 -18.99 -18.50
C ALA A 207 12.20 -20.08 -19.56
N GLU A 208 13.00 -21.10 -19.26
CA GLU A 208 12.83 -22.38 -19.96
C GLU A 208 11.34 -22.65 -19.90
N SER A 209 10.76 -22.90 -21.04
CA SER A 209 9.40 -23.41 -21.15
C SER A 209 9.38 -24.74 -20.41
N ASP A 210 9.23 -24.69 -19.09
CA ASP A 210 8.84 -25.85 -18.30
C ASP A 210 7.42 -26.23 -18.72
N SER A 211 7.34 -26.82 -19.92
CA SER A 211 6.18 -27.58 -20.36
C SER A 211 5.96 -28.84 -19.51
N SER A 212 6.83 -29.09 -18.52
CA SER A 212 6.72 -30.20 -17.56
C SER A 212 6.18 -29.81 -16.17
N ALA A 213 5.98 -28.53 -15.87
CA ALA A 213 5.29 -28.09 -14.66
C ALA A 213 3.87 -27.58 -14.98
N ALA A 214 3.17 -28.24 -15.88
CA ALA A 214 1.71 -28.37 -15.77
C ALA A 214 1.42 -29.27 -14.56
N ILE A 215 1.90 -28.87 -13.37
CA ILE A 215 1.33 -29.31 -12.12
C ILE A 215 -0.15 -28.96 -12.26
N ASP A 216 -1.02 -29.95 -12.07
CA ASP A 216 -2.47 -29.85 -12.01
C ASP A 216 -2.91 -28.64 -11.18
N ASN A 217 -2.79 -27.44 -11.75
CA ASN A 217 -3.37 -26.24 -11.18
C ASN A 217 -4.88 -26.38 -11.38
N PRO A 218 -5.62 -26.64 -10.32
CA PRO A 218 -7.06 -26.81 -10.44
C PRO A 218 -7.64 -25.56 -11.13
N PRO A 219 -8.71 -25.71 -11.94
CA PRO A 219 -9.34 -24.58 -12.58
C PRO A 219 -9.57 -23.44 -11.58
N LEU A 220 -9.40 -22.19 -12.00
CA LEU A 220 -9.51 -21.01 -11.11
C LEU A 220 -10.76 -21.06 -10.23
N LEU A 221 -11.89 -21.48 -10.79
CA LEU A 221 -13.16 -21.61 -10.06
C LEU A 221 -13.08 -22.64 -8.92
N LYS A 222 -12.40 -23.77 -9.14
CA LYS A 222 -12.18 -24.80 -8.10
C LYS A 222 -11.25 -24.26 -7.00
N SER A 223 -10.23 -23.50 -7.38
CA SER A 223 -9.31 -22.83 -6.44
C SER A 223 -10.03 -21.80 -5.59
N LEU A 224 -10.85 -20.95 -6.19
CA LEU A 224 -11.68 -19.97 -5.48
C LEU A 224 -12.68 -20.64 -4.53
N ARG A 225 -13.30 -21.75 -4.95
CA ARG A 225 -14.22 -22.52 -4.09
C ARG A 225 -13.49 -23.12 -2.88
N THR A 226 -12.27 -23.63 -3.06
CA THR A 226 -11.45 -24.14 -1.96
C THR A 226 -11.05 -23.04 -0.99
N LEU A 227 -10.70 -21.86 -1.50
CA LEU A 227 -10.41 -20.68 -0.65
C LEU A 227 -11.65 -20.18 0.08
N GLY A 228 -12.83 -20.21 -0.56
CA GLY A 228 -14.12 -19.91 0.07
C GLY A 228 -14.46 -20.85 1.22
N ALA A 229 -13.97 -22.10 1.19
CA ALA A 229 -14.10 -23.05 2.30
C ALA A 229 -13.13 -22.76 3.45
N ASN A 230 -12.06 -21.97 3.23
CA ASN A 230 -11.09 -21.60 4.27
C ASN A 230 -11.60 -20.40 5.08
N LYS A 231 -12.44 -20.68 6.09
CA LYS A 231 -13.02 -19.65 6.96
C LYS A 231 -11.98 -18.78 7.67
N LEU A 232 -10.77 -19.30 7.94
CA LEU A 232 -9.70 -18.52 8.58
C LEU A 232 -9.14 -17.48 7.60
N PHE A 233 -8.93 -17.87 6.36
CA PHE A 233 -8.48 -16.95 5.31
C PHE A 233 -9.52 -15.85 5.05
N LEU A 234 -10.80 -16.22 4.88
CA LEU A 234 -11.85 -15.23 4.66
C LEU A 234 -11.99 -14.25 5.83
N ARG A 235 -11.95 -14.78 7.09
CA ARG A 235 -12.00 -13.93 8.28
C ARG A 235 -10.84 -12.93 8.32
N LEU A 236 -9.63 -13.38 8.01
CA LEU A 236 -8.45 -12.51 7.97
C LEU A 236 -8.52 -11.50 6.82
N LEU A 237 -8.99 -11.94 5.64
CA LEU A 237 -9.13 -11.09 4.45
C LEU A 237 -10.16 -9.96 4.67
N VAL A 238 -11.33 -10.28 5.26
CA VAL A 238 -12.35 -9.28 5.61
C VAL A 238 -11.83 -8.33 6.69
N ALA A 239 -11.15 -8.85 7.72
CA ALA A 239 -10.54 -8.03 8.75
C ALA A 239 -9.50 -7.07 8.15
N TRP A 240 -8.68 -7.54 7.21
CA TRP A 240 -7.70 -6.73 6.49
C TRP A 240 -8.36 -5.64 5.64
N PHE A 241 -9.42 -5.99 4.90
CA PHE A 241 -10.20 -5.03 4.13
C PHE A 241 -10.77 -3.91 4.99
N VAL A 242 -11.48 -4.28 6.08
CA VAL A 242 -12.11 -3.29 7.00
C VAL A 242 -11.05 -2.42 7.68
N ASN A 243 -9.92 -3.00 8.11
CA ASN A 243 -8.81 -2.23 8.66
C ASN A 243 -8.17 -1.30 7.63
N GLY A 244 -8.07 -1.75 6.38
CA GLY A 244 -7.58 -0.94 5.25
C GLY A 244 -8.46 0.28 4.99
N VAL A 245 -9.79 0.11 5.00
CA VAL A 245 -10.74 1.25 4.91
C VAL A 245 -10.59 2.17 6.11
N ALA A 246 -10.49 1.62 7.33
CA ALA A 246 -10.31 2.39 8.56
C ALA A 246 -9.02 3.24 8.56
N ASN A 247 -7.95 2.78 7.91
CA ASN A 247 -6.72 3.55 7.73
C ASN A 247 -6.81 4.54 6.55
N GLY A 248 -7.52 4.16 5.50
CA GLY A 248 -7.64 4.97 4.29
C GLY A 248 -8.51 6.23 4.47
N ILE A 249 -9.54 6.18 5.30
CA ILE A 249 -10.40 7.33 5.58
C ILE A 249 -9.61 8.51 6.18
N PRO A 250 -8.86 8.35 7.28
CA PRO A 250 -8.04 9.43 7.81
C PRO A 250 -6.94 9.87 6.83
N ALA A 251 -6.37 8.95 6.06
CA ALA A 251 -5.37 9.29 5.06
C ALA A 251 -5.93 10.21 3.96
N ALA A 252 -7.15 9.92 3.47
CA ALA A 252 -7.83 10.73 2.44
C ALA A 252 -8.23 12.13 2.95
N LEU A 253 -8.57 12.24 4.23
CA LEU A 253 -9.03 13.49 4.86
C LEU A 253 -7.92 14.21 5.63
N PHE A 254 -6.69 13.71 5.61
CA PHE A 254 -5.61 14.17 6.49
C PHE A 254 -5.34 15.66 6.35
N PHE A 255 -5.11 16.13 5.13
CA PHE A 255 -4.84 17.56 4.89
C PHE A 255 -6.06 18.44 5.11
N ILE A 256 -7.27 17.94 4.75
CA ILE A 256 -8.53 18.66 5.02
C ILE A 256 -8.72 18.85 6.53
N TYR A 257 -8.43 17.82 7.33
CA TYR A 257 -8.50 17.91 8.78
C TYR A 257 -7.42 18.85 9.35
N LEU A 258 -6.19 18.79 8.86
CA LEU A 258 -5.12 19.70 9.30
C LEU A 258 -5.46 21.16 9.04
N GLU A 259 -6.09 21.45 7.89
CA GLU A 259 -6.48 22.81 7.50
C GLU A 259 -7.68 23.33 8.29
N HIS A 260 -8.77 22.56 8.30
CA HIS A 260 -10.06 23.03 8.79
C HIS A 260 -10.41 22.58 10.21
N GLY A 261 -9.74 21.54 10.71
CA GLY A 261 -9.91 21.01 12.07
C GLY A 261 -8.86 21.53 13.05
N LEU A 262 -7.60 21.62 12.61
CA LEU A 262 -6.46 22.00 13.45
C LEU A 262 -5.95 23.42 13.16
N ALA A 263 -6.44 24.06 12.10
CA ALA A 263 -5.96 25.37 11.58
C ALA A 263 -4.43 25.37 11.31
N ALA A 264 -3.88 24.22 10.87
CA ALA A 264 -2.46 24.07 10.63
C ALA A 264 -2.06 24.75 9.31
N GLY A 265 -1.07 25.64 9.39
CA GLY A 265 -0.48 26.24 8.19
C GLY A 265 0.24 25.22 7.30
N PRO A 266 0.45 25.55 6.02
CA PRO A 266 1.07 24.65 5.04
C PRO A 266 2.46 24.20 5.45
N GLU A 267 3.21 25.00 6.22
CA GLU A 267 4.58 24.73 6.67
C GLU A 267 4.66 23.59 7.73
N ILE A 268 3.57 23.30 8.44
CA ILE A 268 3.54 22.29 9.49
C ILE A 268 3.02 20.95 8.97
N ARG A 269 2.10 20.97 8.02
CA ARG A 269 1.39 19.77 7.50
C ARG A 269 2.33 18.64 7.03
N PRO A 270 3.38 18.87 6.24
CA PRO A 270 4.29 17.79 5.81
C PRO A 270 5.08 17.18 6.97
N ARG A 271 5.32 17.95 8.05
CA ARG A 271 6.03 17.45 9.24
C ARG A 271 5.22 16.38 9.98
N PHE A 272 3.90 16.49 10.03
CA PHE A 272 3.02 15.47 10.61
C PHE A 272 3.05 14.17 9.79
N VAL A 273 3.05 14.27 8.46
CA VAL A 273 3.18 13.10 7.57
C VAL A 273 4.51 12.40 7.81
N LEU A 274 5.60 13.16 7.84
CA LEU A 274 6.94 12.60 8.09
C LEU A 274 7.01 11.92 9.46
N LEU A 275 6.50 12.58 10.51
CA LEU A 275 6.47 12.05 11.87
C LEU A 275 5.69 10.73 11.95
N TYR A 276 4.54 10.66 11.29
CA TYR A 276 3.70 9.47 11.21
C TYR A 276 4.44 8.27 10.58
N PHE A 277 5.10 8.46 9.43
CA PHE A 277 5.81 7.37 8.76
C PHE A 277 7.11 6.98 9.47
N ILE A 278 7.83 7.94 10.08
CA ILE A 278 9.00 7.62 10.92
C ILE A 278 8.57 6.78 12.13
N ALA A 279 7.50 7.15 12.82
CA ALA A 279 6.97 6.38 13.94
C ALA A 279 6.55 4.97 13.52
N ALA A 280 5.95 4.81 12.32
CA ALA A 280 5.58 3.51 11.77
C ALA A 280 6.81 2.60 11.62
N ILE A 281 7.86 3.09 10.97
CA ILE A 281 9.07 2.30 10.72
C ILE A 281 9.79 1.95 12.01
N LEU A 282 10.00 2.92 12.90
CA LEU A 282 10.71 2.72 14.15
C LEU A 282 9.96 1.77 15.11
N SER A 283 8.64 1.64 14.98
CA SER A 283 7.83 0.74 15.80
C SER A 283 7.84 -0.72 15.34
N ILE A 284 8.25 -1.05 14.11
CA ILE A 284 8.25 -2.43 13.59
C ILE A 284 9.01 -3.41 14.50
N PRO A 285 10.23 -3.10 14.98
CA PRO A 285 10.95 -3.98 15.91
C PRO A 285 10.21 -4.19 17.24
N LEU A 286 9.50 -3.17 17.73
CA LEU A 286 8.69 -3.26 18.95
C LEU A 286 7.56 -4.28 18.74
N TRP A 287 6.79 -4.16 17.65
CA TRP A 287 5.69 -5.07 17.33
C TRP A 287 6.16 -6.50 17.10
N PHE A 288 7.32 -6.66 16.46
CA PHE A 288 7.94 -7.97 16.30
C PHE A 288 8.30 -8.61 17.65
N ARG A 289 8.87 -7.85 18.58
CA ARG A 289 9.14 -8.35 19.95
C ARG A 289 7.83 -8.70 20.67
N LEU A 290 6.86 -7.78 20.67
CA LEU A 290 5.59 -7.97 21.37
C LEU A 290 4.81 -9.17 20.82
N SER A 291 4.86 -9.43 19.51
CA SER A 291 4.20 -10.58 18.89
C SER A 291 4.74 -11.94 19.35
N ARG A 292 5.98 -12.00 19.84
CA ARG A 292 6.57 -13.22 20.41
C ARG A 292 5.96 -13.59 21.77
N TYR A 293 5.48 -12.61 22.52
CA TYR A 293 4.88 -12.80 23.84
C TYR A 293 3.35 -12.96 23.77
N LEU A 294 2.69 -12.06 23.05
CA LEU A 294 1.23 -12.00 22.98
C LEU A 294 0.63 -12.84 21.84
N GLY A 295 1.46 -13.22 20.86
CA GLY A 295 0.99 -13.74 19.57
C GLY A 295 0.67 -12.63 18.58
N LYS A 296 0.85 -12.92 17.27
CA LYS A 296 0.74 -11.93 16.17
C LYS A 296 -0.63 -11.25 16.15
N HIS A 297 -1.72 -12.01 16.29
CA HIS A 297 -3.08 -11.50 16.23
C HIS A 297 -3.40 -10.55 17.40
N ARG A 298 -2.98 -10.87 18.62
CA ARG A 298 -3.20 -10.00 19.80
C ARG A 298 -2.33 -8.76 19.75
N ALA A 299 -1.06 -8.89 19.33
CA ALA A 299 -0.18 -7.75 19.16
C ALA A 299 -0.75 -6.76 18.12
N TRP A 300 -1.31 -7.26 17.02
CA TRP A 300 -2.01 -6.43 16.03
C TRP A 300 -3.25 -5.75 16.64
N CYS A 301 -4.06 -6.46 17.41
CA CYS A 301 -5.20 -5.87 18.12
C CYS A 301 -4.77 -4.74 19.06
N TRP A 302 -3.67 -4.90 19.79
CA TRP A 302 -3.14 -3.83 20.66
C TRP A 302 -2.69 -2.60 19.88
N GLY A 303 -2.11 -2.77 18.70
CA GLY A 303 -1.84 -1.65 17.77
C GLY A 303 -3.12 -0.90 17.40
N MET A 304 -4.19 -1.64 17.05
CA MET A 304 -5.49 -1.03 16.74
C MET A 304 -6.13 -0.35 17.96
N VAL A 305 -6.01 -0.91 19.17
CA VAL A 305 -6.49 -0.29 20.41
C VAL A 305 -5.77 1.04 20.65
N ALA A 306 -4.44 1.08 20.50
CA ALA A 306 -3.68 2.31 20.63
C ALA A 306 -4.14 3.37 19.61
N ALA A 307 -4.36 2.98 18.34
CA ALA A 307 -4.90 3.88 17.33
C ALA A 307 -6.31 4.38 17.68
N CYS A 308 -7.19 3.52 18.19
CA CYS A 308 -8.53 3.93 18.63
C CYS A 308 -8.47 4.98 19.74
N ILE A 309 -7.62 4.78 20.75
CA ILE A 309 -7.43 5.75 21.85
C ILE A 309 -6.94 7.08 21.29
N ALA A 310 -5.96 7.06 20.37
CA ALA A 310 -5.44 8.27 19.74
C ALA A 310 -6.53 8.98 18.91
N PHE A 311 -7.31 8.28 18.09
CA PHE A 311 -8.37 8.89 17.30
C PHE A 311 -9.52 9.42 18.16
N VAL A 312 -9.90 8.71 19.23
CA VAL A 312 -10.93 9.21 20.16
C VAL A 312 -10.50 10.51 20.82
N SER A 313 -9.22 10.78 21.02
CA SER A 313 -8.75 12.05 21.63
C SER A 313 -8.78 13.24 20.65
N VAL A 314 -8.89 13.02 19.36
CA VAL A 314 -8.84 14.07 18.32
C VAL A 314 -9.89 15.19 18.53
N PRO A 315 -11.17 14.91 18.88
CA PRO A 315 -12.17 15.96 19.08
C PRO A 315 -11.90 16.93 20.27
N TRP A 316 -11.00 16.55 21.18
CA TRP A 316 -10.60 17.40 22.31
C TRP A 316 -9.31 18.18 22.05
N ILE A 317 -8.78 18.12 20.82
CA ILE A 317 -7.61 18.90 20.43
C ILE A 317 -8.12 20.22 19.85
N ASP A 318 -7.77 21.31 20.53
CA ASP A 318 -8.12 22.68 20.11
C ASP A 318 -7.37 23.09 18.83
N GLU A 319 -7.87 24.11 18.16
CA GLU A 319 -7.15 24.80 17.08
C GLU A 319 -5.73 25.20 17.57
N ASN A 320 -4.71 24.92 16.76
CA ASN A 320 -3.29 25.05 17.12
C ASN A 320 -2.74 24.06 18.15
N GLY A 321 -3.48 23.04 18.53
CA GLY A 321 -3.04 21.95 19.43
C GLY A 321 -2.00 21.01 18.77
N PHE A 322 -0.96 21.57 18.12
CA PHE A 322 0.00 20.85 17.27
C PHE A 322 0.78 19.76 18.00
N TYR A 323 1.16 19.98 19.26
CA TYR A 323 1.87 18.96 20.05
C TYR A 323 0.98 17.77 20.41
N ALA A 324 -0.29 18.02 20.75
CA ALA A 324 -1.25 16.96 21.02
C ALA A 324 -1.52 16.12 19.74
N PHE A 325 -1.68 16.80 18.61
CA PHE A 325 -1.87 16.12 17.33
C PHE A 325 -0.59 15.38 16.86
N ALA A 326 0.61 15.91 17.15
CA ALA A 326 1.86 15.19 16.91
C ALA A 326 1.91 13.85 17.67
N LEU A 327 1.43 13.83 18.91
CA LEU A 327 1.30 12.60 19.70
C LEU A 327 0.31 11.62 19.02
N VAL A 328 -0.83 12.11 18.51
CA VAL A 328 -1.77 11.29 17.73
C VAL A 328 -1.08 10.69 16.50
N CYS A 329 -0.31 11.51 15.75
CA CYS A 329 0.46 11.02 14.59
C CYS A 329 1.49 9.95 14.98
N ILE A 330 2.20 10.11 16.11
CA ILE A 330 3.15 9.12 16.60
C ILE A 330 2.44 7.81 16.93
N VAL A 331 1.37 7.86 17.74
CA VAL A 331 0.66 6.66 18.19
C VAL A 331 0.00 5.94 17.02
N THR A 332 -0.67 6.66 16.12
CA THR A 332 -1.31 6.07 14.93
C THR A 332 -0.26 5.58 13.92
N GLY A 333 0.87 6.28 13.80
CA GLY A 333 2.03 5.82 13.03
C GLY A 333 2.59 4.51 13.60
N MET A 334 2.77 4.40 14.92
CA MET A 334 3.17 3.13 15.54
C MET A 334 2.16 2.01 15.24
N ALA A 335 0.85 2.29 15.26
CA ALA A 335 -0.17 1.32 14.88
C ALA A 335 -0.05 0.89 13.41
N LEU A 336 0.30 1.81 12.50
CA LEU A 336 0.63 1.46 11.11
C LEU A 336 1.81 0.48 11.04
N GLY A 337 2.84 0.64 11.88
CA GLY A 337 3.94 -0.31 11.95
C GLY A 337 3.49 -1.73 12.32
N ALA A 338 2.46 -1.87 13.18
CA ALA A 338 1.81 -3.16 13.43
C ALA A 338 1.10 -3.69 12.18
N ASP A 339 0.37 -2.83 11.47
CA ASP A 339 -0.36 -3.19 10.23
C ASP A 339 0.59 -3.63 9.12
N LEU A 340 1.76 -3.03 8.99
CA LEU A 340 2.76 -3.39 7.98
C LEU A 340 3.44 -4.74 8.26
N SER A 341 3.57 -5.13 9.53
CA SER A 341 4.38 -6.29 9.93
C SER A 341 3.57 -7.53 10.31
N LEU A 342 2.46 -7.37 11.04
CA LEU A 342 1.78 -8.50 11.67
C LEU A 342 0.74 -9.19 10.77
N PRO A 343 -0.15 -8.49 10.03
CA PRO A 343 -1.12 -9.13 9.16
C PRO A 343 -0.51 -9.98 8.04
N PRO A 344 0.56 -9.53 7.31
CA PRO A 344 1.22 -10.39 6.34
C PRO A 344 1.84 -11.64 6.97
N ALA A 345 2.35 -11.53 8.20
CA ALA A 345 2.86 -12.67 8.94
C ALA A 345 1.76 -13.64 9.41
N LEU A 346 0.56 -13.13 9.73
CA LEU A 346 -0.63 -13.95 10.00
C LEU A 346 -1.14 -14.64 8.73
N GLN A 347 -1.11 -13.95 7.60
CA GLN A 347 -1.48 -14.54 6.31
C GLN A 347 -0.58 -15.74 5.97
N ALA A 348 0.74 -15.63 6.20
CA ALA A 348 1.65 -16.76 6.01
C ALA A 348 1.27 -17.96 6.90
N ASP A 349 0.87 -17.71 8.15
CA ASP A 349 0.40 -18.77 9.05
C ASP A 349 -0.91 -19.42 8.55
N VAL A 350 -1.82 -18.64 7.96
CA VAL A 350 -3.06 -19.15 7.34
C VAL A 350 -2.77 -19.98 6.08
N ILE A 351 -1.72 -19.63 5.32
CA ILE A 351 -1.25 -20.43 4.17
C ILE A 351 -0.73 -21.79 4.64
N ASP A 352 0.08 -21.83 5.70
CA ASP A 352 0.55 -23.07 6.30
C ASP A 352 -0.62 -23.96 6.77
N TYR A 353 -1.64 -23.35 7.38
CA TYR A 353 -2.88 -24.04 7.77
C TYR A 353 -3.64 -24.59 6.56
N ALA A 354 -3.75 -23.80 5.47
CA ALA A 354 -4.41 -24.26 4.25
C ALA A 354 -3.70 -25.47 3.63
N LYS A 355 -2.37 -25.43 3.59
CA LYS A 355 -1.53 -26.54 3.13
C LYS A 355 -1.77 -27.82 3.96
N TYR A 356 -1.86 -27.68 5.29
CA TYR A 356 -2.12 -28.80 6.17
C TYR A 356 -3.54 -29.37 6.00
N ARG A 357 -4.56 -28.49 5.93
CA ARG A 357 -5.98 -28.89 5.96
C ARG A 357 -6.49 -29.36 4.60
N PHE A 358 -6.07 -28.72 3.52
CA PHE A 358 -6.62 -28.91 2.18
C PHE A 358 -5.63 -29.57 1.20
N GLY A 359 -4.40 -29.84 1.63
CA GLY A 359 -3.36 -30.43 0.77
C GLY A 359 -2.75 -29.47 -0.25
N SER A 360 -3.31 -28.26 -0.42
CA SER A 360 -2.85 -27.23 -1.34
C SER A 360 -2.75 -25.89 -0.64
N SER A 361 -1.64 -25.19 -0.83
CA SER A 361 -1.44 -23.86 -0.22
C SER A 361 -2.11 -22.74 -1.00
N GLN A 362 -2.26 -22.86 -2.31
CA GLN A 362 -2.74 -21.80 -3.23
C GLN A 362 -2.14 -20.42 -2.89
N THR A 363 -0.87 -20.40 -2.53
CA THR A 363 -0.17 -19.25 -1.97
C THR A 363 -0.29 -18.02 -2.85
N GLY A 364 -0.06 -18.18 -4.16
CA GLY A 364 -0.16 -17.08 -5.12
C GLY A 364 -1.54 -16.44 -5.16
N LEU A 365 -2.60 -17.26 -5.19
CA LEU A 365 -3.98 -16.75 -5.22
C LEU A 365 -4.36 -16.05 -3.92
N GLN A 366 -3.91 -16.56 -2.76
CA GLN A 366 -4.14 -15.91 -1.47
C GLN A 366 -3.46 -14.54 -1.37
N PHE A 367 -2.22 -14.41 -1.86
CA PHE A 367 -1.52 -13.12 -1.90
C PHE A 367 -2.13 -12.17 -2.94
N ALA A 368 -2.60 -12.67 -4.08
CA ALA A 368 -3.31 -11.85 -5.07
C ALA A 368 -4.60 -11.26 -4.50
N LEU A 369 -5.42 -12.08 -3.83
CA LEU A 369 -6.64 -11.60 -3.15
C LEU A 369 -6.33 -10.62 -2.00
N TRP A 370 -5.22 -10.81 -1.32
CA TRP A 370 -4.75 -9.87 -0.29
C TRP A 370 -4.40 -8.50 -0.87
N GLY A 371 -3.60 -8.48 -1.95
CA GLY A 371 -3.25 -7.25 -2.66
C GLY A 371 -4.47 -6.54 -3.23
N MET A 372 -5.39 -7.32 -3.85
CA MET A 372 -6.67 -6.80 -4.33
C MET A 372 -7.51 -6.19 -3.20
N SER A 373 -7.60 -6.86 -2.06
CA SER A 373 -8.29 -6.35 -0.86
C SER A 373 -7.71 -5.03 -0.38
N THR A 374 -6.38 -4.88 -0.38
CA THR A 374 -5.71 -3.62 -0.01
C THR A 374 -6.09 -2.48 -0.96
N LYS A 375 -6.04 -2.72 -2.28
CA LYS A 375 -6.41 -1.71 -3.29
C LYS A 375 -7.87 -1.31 -3.19
N LEU A 376 -8.77 -2.29 -3.05
CA LEU A 376 -10.20 -2.05 -2.89
C LEU A 376 -10.53 -1.30 -1.59
N ALA A 377 -9.82 -1.59 -0.50
CA ALA A 377 -10.01 -0.88 0.77
C ALA A 377 -9.65 0.61 0.65
N LEU A 378 -8.52 0.92 0.00
CA LEU A 378 -8.13 2.32 -0.26
C LEU A 378 -9.11 3.02 -1.20
N ALA A 379 -9.59 2.33 -2.24
CA ALA A 379 -10.61 2.85 -3.15
C ALA A 379 -11.92 3.18 -2.40
N ALA A 380 -12.40 2.24 -1.59
CA ALA A 380 -13.60 2.41 -0.78
C ALA A 380 -13.44 3.55 0.22
N ALA A 381 -12.29 3.67 0.88
CA ALA A 381 -12.04 4.73 1.84
C ALA A 381 -12.21 6.12 1.22
N VAL A 382 -11.58 6.38 0.08
CA VAL A 382 -11.67 7.66 -0.62
C VAL A 382 -13.07 7.87 -1.19
N GLY A 383 -13.64 6.83 -1.82
CA GLY A 383 -14.96 6.87 -2.45
C GLY A 383 -16.12 7.08 -1.48
N PHE A 384 -15.94 6.77 -0.19
CA PHE A 384 -16.95 7.04 0.85
C PHE A 384 -16.63 8.29 1.67
N ALA A 385 -15.34 8.55 2.00
CA ALA A 385 -14.98 9.65 2.88
C ALA A 385 -15.24 11.02 2.25
N LEU A 386 -14.80 11.24 1.01
CA LEU A 386 -14.94 12.54 0.35
C LEU A 386 -16.40 12.88 0.01
N PRO A 387 -17.16 11.98 -0.67
CA PRO A 387 -18.58 12.25 -0.90
C PRO A 387 -19.37 12.34 0.40
N GLY A 388 -19.09 11.49 1.39
CA GLY A 388 -19.75 11.53 2.69
C GLY A 388 -19.53 12.85 3.40
N LEU A 389 -18.35 13.45 3.29
CA LEU A 389 -18.03 14.75 3.85
C LEU A 389 -18.81 15.87 3.15
N GLU A 390 -18.81 15.89 1.81
CA GLU A 390 -19.54 16.88 1.00
C GLU A 390 -21.06 16.81 1.25
N PHE A 391 -21.65 15.61 1.21
CA PHE A 391 -23.08 15.40 1.47
C PHE A 391 -23.48 15.74 2.91
N SER A 392 -22.54 15.77 3.84
CA SER A 392 -22.77 16.24 5.22
C SER A 392 -22.77 17.77 5.35
N GLY A 393 -22.64 18.51 4.24
CA GLY A 393 -22.65 19.97 4.20
C GLY A 393 -21.32 20.62 4.54
N PHE A 394 -20.21 19.90 4.38
CA PHE A 394 -18.87 20.48 4.49
C PHE A 394 -18.52 21.22 3.20
N ASP A 395 -18.37 22.54 3.33
CA ASP A 395 -17.84 23.42 2.28
C ASP A 395 -16.41 23.85 2.66
N PRO A 396 -15.38 23.48 1.88
CA PRO A 396 -14.01 23.89 2.16
C PRO A 396 -13.79 25.41 2.14
N ALA A 397 -14.57 26.15 1.32
CA ALA A 397 -14.43 27.62 1.23
C ALA A 397 -15.05 28.34 2.43
N ALA A 398 -16.11 27.77 3.02
CA ALA A 398 -16.84 28.35 4.16
C ALA A 398 -17.36 27.24 5.10
N PRO A 399 -16.49 26.55 5.83
CA PRO A 399 -16.87 25.39 6.62
C PRO A 399 -17.81 25.80 7.75
N SER A 400 -19.06 25.31 7.66
CA SER A 400 -20.07 25.46 8.68
C SER A 400 -19.71 24.67 9.95
N GLU A 401 -20.28 25.02 11.09
CA GLU A 401 -20.09 24.24 12.33
C GLU A 401 -20.56 22.78 12.16
N GLN A 402 -21.64 22.56 11.42
CA GLN A 402 -22.13 21.22 11.10
C GLN A 402 -21.12 20.46 10.21
N GLY A 403 -20.54 21.10 9.20
CA GLY A 403 -19.53 20.52 8.34
C GLY A 403 -18.25 20.17 9.10
N ARG A 404 -17.79 21.02 10.03
CA ARG A 404 -16.63 20.72 10.90
C ARG A 404 -16.91 19.52 11.82
N LYS A 405 -18.11 19.41 12.40
CA LYS A 405 -18.53 18.22 13.17
C LYS A 405 -18.55 16.97 12.32
N ALA A 406 -19.05 17.05 11.09
CA ALA A 406 -19.03 15.93 10.15
C ALA A 406 -17.60 15.47 9.81
N LEU A 407 -16.70 16.44 9.57
CA LEU A 407 -15.28 16.15 9.35
C LEU A 407 -14.67 15.39 10.54
N LEU A 408 -14.90 15.81 11.76
CA LEU A 408 -14.43 15.13 12.98
C LEU A 408 -15.00 13.71 13.09
N VAL A 409 -16.29 13.52 12.83
CA VAL A 409 -16.92 12.20 12.89
C VAL A 409 -16.33 11.27 11.85
N ILE A 410 -16.20 11.72 10.61
CA ILE A 410 -15.68 10.88 9.51
C ILE A 410 -14.19 10.61 9.71
N TYR A 411 -13.40 11.60 10.13
CA TYR A 411 -11.95 11.48 10.31
C TYR A 411 -11.57 10.60 11.51
N ALA A 412 -12.26 10.75 12.64
CA ALA A 412 -11.88 10.13 13.91
C ALA A 412 -12.79 8.96 14.32
N PHE A 413 -14.12 9.14 14.35
CA PHE A 413 -15.01 8.14 14.93
C PHE A 413 -15.30 6.96 13.99
N ILE A 414 -15.50 7.18 12.69
CA ILE A 414 -15.73 6.07 11.75
C ILE A 414 -14.56 5.07 11.76
N PRO A 415 -13.29 5.49 11.65
CA PRO A 415 -12.16 4.57 11.77
C PRO A 415 -12.11 3.81 13.09
N VAL A 416 -12.46 4.44 14.20
CA VAL A 416 -12.53 3.78 15.52
C VAL A 416 -13.55 2.65 15.50
N VAL A 417 -14.79 2.92 15.05
CA VAL A 417 -15.84 1.89 14.96
C VAL A 417 -15.37 0.71 14.10
N MET A 418 -14.77 0.99 12.94
CA MET A 418 -14.27 -0.05 12.04
C MET A 418 -13.12 -0.86 12.69
N LYS A 419 -12.16 -0.19 13.35
CA LYS A 419 -11.07 -0.90 14.06
C LYS A 419 -11.58 -1.75 15.21
N VAL A 420 -12.59 -1.29 15.96
CA VAL A 420 -13.24 -2.08 17.01
C VAL A 420 -13.87 -3.35 16.42
N LEU A 421 -14.56 -3.26 15.27
CA LEU A 421 -15.07 -4.44 14.57
C LEU A 421 -13.95 -5.42 14.18
N VAL A 422 -12.84 -4.90 13.65
CA VAL A 422 -11.67 -5.73 13.32
C VAL A 422 -11.08 -6.41 14.56
N ILE A 423 -10.97 -5.68 15.68
CA ILE A 423 -10.51 -6.24 16.95
C ILE A 423 -11.41 -7.42 17.36
N PHE A 424 -12.74 -7.29 17.33
CA PHE A 424 -13.65 -8.40 17.62
C PHE A 424 -13.46 -9.59 16.68
N MET A 425 -13.20 -9.33 15.40
CA MET A 425 -12.93 -10.39 14.43
C MET A 425 -11.59 -11.09 14.69
N VAL A 426 -10.55 -10.39 15.15
CA VAL A 426 -9.18 -10.91 15.20
C VAL A 426 -8.76 -11.35 16.61
N TRP A 427 -9.33 -10.79 17.68
CA TRP A 427 -8.92 -11.04 19.07
C TRP A 427 -8.85 -12.52 19.45
N ARG A 428 -9.83 -13.32 19.03
CA ARG A 428 -9.89 -14.78 19.22
C ARG A 428 -9.53 -15.53 17.96
N PHE A 429 -8.41 -15.13 17.29
CA PHE A 429 -7.97 -15.85 16.10
C PHE A 429 -7.34 -17.18 16.50
N PRO A 430 -7.74 -18.33 15.88
CA PRO A 430 -7.39 -19.65 16.39
C PRO A 430 -5.93 -20.06 16.15
N LEU A 431 -5.18 -19.37 15.27
CA LEU A 431 -3.76 -19.66 15.04
C LEU A 431 -2.89 -18.99 16.09
N THR A 432 -2.86 -19.58 17.30
CA THR A 432 -1.94 -19.15 18.36
C THR A 432 -0.52 -19.67 18.11
N ILE A 433 0.46 -19.16 18.86
CA ILE A 433 1.88 -19.57 18.75
C ILE A 433 2.03 -21.09 18.87
N SER A 434 1.36 -21.70 19.86
CA SER A 434 1.41 -23.15 20.11
C SER A 434 0.82 -23.95 18.96
N VAL A 435 -0.34 -23.52 18.42
CA VAL A 435 -1.00 -24.17 17.29
C VAL A 435 -0.12 -24.10 16.05
N GLN A 436 0.52 -22.95 15.79
CA GLN A 436 1.38 -22.78 14.64
C GLN A 436 2.66 -23.64 14.74
N LEU A 437 3.30 -23.71 15.90
CA LEU A 437 4.46 -24.58 16.10
C LEU A 437 4.11 -26.05 15.86
N ALA A 438 2.99 -26.53 16.42
CA ALA A 438 2.49 -27.88 16.20
C ALA A 438 2.18 -28.16 14.71
N LEU A 439 1.59 -27.17 14.01
CA LEU A 439 1.28 -27.26 12.58
C LEU A 439 2.56 -27.42 11.74
N ARG A 440 3.57 -26.59 11.98
CA ARG A 440 4.87 -26.67 11.28
C ARG A 440 5.57 -28.00 11.53
N GLN A 441 5.56 -28.51 12.77
CA GLN A 441 6.13 -29.82 13.07
C GLN A 441 5.41 -30.95 12.31
N ARG A 442 4.06 -30.89 12.21
CA ARG A 442 3.28 -31.86 11.44
C ARG A 442 3.54 -31.78 9.94
N LEU A 443 3.66 -30.57 9.39
CA LEU A 443 4.02 -30.37 7.98
C LEU A 443 5.42 -30.90 7.65
N ALA A 444 6.39 -30.71 8.56
CA ALA A 444 7.76 -31.21 8.39
C ALA A 444 7.84 -32.75 8.43
N ARG A 445 6.91 -33.42 9.11
CA ARG A 445 6.84 -34.90 9.22
C ARG A 445 6.07 -35.54 8.08
N ARG A 446 5.34 -34.80 7.24
CA ARG A 446 4.69 -35.36 6.05
C ARG A 446 5.75 -35.67 5.01
N PRO A 447 5.86 -36.92 4.53
CA PRO A 447 6.71 -37.21 3.37
C PRO A 447 6.26 -36.31 2.20
N ALA A 448 7.24 -35.86 1.41
CA ALA A 448 6.94 -35.16 0.17
C ALA A 448 6.15 -36.13 -0.73
N ALA A 449 4.86 -35.81 -0.92
CA ALA A 449 4.02 -36.58 -1.84
C ALA A 449 4.31 -36.19 -3.27
#